data_f8958d293a1f1e80141214765f3eafb2
#
_entry.id   f8958d293a1f1e80141214765f3eafb2
#
_cell.length_a   1.000
_cell.length_b   1.000
_cell.length_c   1.000
_cell.angle_alpha   90.00
_cell.angle_beta   90.00
_cell.angle_gamma   90.00
#
_symmetry.space_group_name_H-M   'P 1'
#
loop_
_entity.id
_entity.type
_entity.pdbx_description
1 polymer ?
#
loop_
_entity_poly.entity_id
_entity_poly.type
_entity_poly.pdbx_seq_one_letter_code
_entity_poly.pdbx_strand_id
1 'polypeptide(L)'
;MDTRTTTTTTHDVARRSLLLMEQWDDTEAAELIHPDAANDEAVSEPPAARGRGAAAFKATYDWLHAAFEGLRWEVRELAAEGDLVVVRTVMHGRQVAPFATYGPDGRLAQVFASNGRSFAISQTHWYRLADGRVIWHATNRDDLGQARQLGWVPPSPAFLVRSGLARRRLGRAGQPSSIVPPVRQ
;
A
#
# COMPACT_ATOMS: atom_id res chain seq x y z
N MET A 1 9.07 9.23 41.64
CA MET A 1 9.48 9.35 40.23
C MET A 1 8.73 8.25 39.49
N ASP A 2 7.55 8.57 39.01
CA ASP A 2 6.55 7.58 38.56
C ASP A 2 6.73 7.36 37.06
N THR A 3 7.42 6.29 36.71
CA THR A 3 7.65 5.88 35.32
C THR A 3 6.35 5.23 34.85
N ARG A 4 5.40 6.01 34.31
CA ARG A 4 4.27 5.47 33.60
C ARG A 4 4.78 4.76 32.34
N THR A 5 4.95 3.47 32.44
CA THR A 5 5.07 2.60 31.27
C THR A 5 3.74 2.66 30.54
N THR A 6 3.65 3.47 29.49
CA THR A 6 2.47 3.53 28.62
C THR A 6 2.41 2.19 27.89
N THR A 7 1.59 1.27 28.36
CA THR A 7 1.32 0.02 27.65
C THR A 7 0.63 0.41 26.32
N THR A 8 1.36 0.32 25.24
CA THR A 8 0.79 0.54 23.89
C THR A 8 -0.28 -0.52 23.66
N THR A 9 -1.51 -0.10 23.44
CA THR A 9 -2.63 -1.02 23.21
C THR A 9 -2.58 -1.59 21.80
N THR A 10 -3.21 -2.75 21.56
CA THR A 10 -3.36 -3.33 20.22
C THR A 10 -4.00 -2.34 19.23
N HIS A 11 -4.94 -1.53 19.72
CA HIS A 11 -5.58 -0.45 18.98
C HIS A 11 -4.58 0.62 18.51
N ASP A 12 -3.68 1.04 19.40
CA ASP A 12 -2.68 2.07 19.10
C ASP A 12 -1.67 1.58 18.06
N VAL A 13 -1.22 0.33 18.17
CA VAL A 13 -0.30 -0.28 17.21
C VAL A 13 -0.93 -0.31 15.82
N ALA A 14 -2.15 -0.84 15.67
CA ALA A 14 -2.83 -0.92 14.38
C ALA A 14 -3.09 0.47 13.78
N ARG A 15 -3.55 1.43 14.60
CA ARG A 15 -3.78 2.80 14.16
C ARG A 15 -2.49 3.48 13.70
N ARG A 16 -1.42 3.41 14.49
CA ARG A 16 -0.12 4.00 14.14
C ARG A 16 0.45 3.35 12.89
N SER A 17 0.36 2.01 12.74
CA SER A 17 0.80 1.29 11.55
C SER A 17 0.05 1.73 10.28
N LEU A 18 -1.24 2.05 10.40
CA LEU A 18 -2.01 2.63 9.30
C LEU A 18 -1.51 4.04 8.95
N LEU A 19 -1.28 4.89 9.96
CA LEU A 19 -0.86 6.29 9.76
C LEU A 19 0.57 6.42 9.25
N LEU A 20 1.43 5.39 9.41
CA LEU A 20 2.72 5.32 8.71
C LEU A 20 2.56 5.42 7.17
N MET A 21 1.41 5.01 6.65
CA MET A 21 1.13 5.11 5.20
C MET A 21 0.82 6.54 4.75
N GLU A 22 0.60 7.49 5.67
CA GLU A 22 0.50 8.92 5.37
C GLU A 22 1.88 9.59 5.34
N GLN A 23 2.70 9.25 6.33
CA GLN A 23 4.06 9.77 6.47
C GLN A 23 4.95 8.69 7.06
N TRP A 24 5.89 8.21 6.27
CA TRP A 24 6.79 7.13 6.67
C TRP A 24 7.88 7.63 7.62
N ASP A 25 8.10 6.88 8.69
CA ASP A 25 9.22 7.00 9.60
C ASP A 25 9.84 5.61 9.84
N ASP A 26 11.13 5.45 9.56
CA ASP A 26 11.81 4.15 9.66
C ASP A 26 11.94 3.67 11.11
N THR A 27 12.09 4.60 12.07
CA THR A 27 12.18 4.27 13.50
C THR A 27 10.84 3.75 14.00
N GLU A 28 9.76 4.46 13.69
CA GLU A 28 8.41 4.05 14.05
C GLU A 28 8.02 2.73 13.37
N ALA A 29 8.37 2.56 12.10
CA ALA A 29 8.13 1.32 11.37
C ALA A 29 8.81 0.12 12.03
N ALA A 30 10.05 0.26 12.51
CA ALA A 30 10.77 -0.80 13.23
C ALA A 30 10.14 -1.16 14.58
N GLU A 31 9.46 -0.20 15.23
CA GLU A 31 8.72 -0.44 16.47
C GLU A 31 7.38 -1.15 16.22
N LEU A 32 6.68 -0.80 15.13
CA LEU A 32 5.30 -1.22 14.87
C LEU A 32 5.18 -2.47 14.00
N ILE A 33 6.15 -2.72 13.10
CA ILE A 33 6.08 -3.80 12.12
C ILE A 33 7.04 -4.92 12.51
N HIS A 34 6.49 -6.14 12.66
CA HIS A 34 7.30 -7.31 12.97
C HIS A 34 8.25 -7.63 11.79
N PRO A 35 9.48 -8.12 12.00
CA PRO A 35 10.42 -8.47 10.92
C PRO A 35 9.84 -9.45 9.90
N ASP A 36 8.97 -10.38 10.33
CA ASP A 36 8.32 -11.37 9.49
C ASP A 36 6.93 -10.92 9.00
N ALA A 37 6.54 -9.66 9.21
CA ALA A 37 5.22 -9.17 8.82
C ALA A 37 4.96 -9.38 7.32
N ALA A 38 3.76 -9.85 6.99
CA ALA A 38 3.28 -10.05 5.63
C ALA A 38 2.11 -9.11 5.30
N ASN A 39 2.04 -8.67 4.05
CA ASN A 39 0.93 -7.90 3.50
C ASN A 39 0.26 -8.70 2.37
N ASP A 40 -0.97 -9.19 2.60
CA ASP A 40 -1.71 -9.98 1.61
C ASP A 40 -2.15 -9.14 0.40
N GLU A 41 -2.19 -7.81 0.54
CA GLU A 41 -2.51 -6.90 -0.56
C GLU A 41 -1.41 -6.78 -1.62
N ALA A 42 -0.18 -7.19 -1.28
CA ALA A 42 0.99 -7.00 -2.13
C ALA A 42 0.99 -7.82 -3.43
N VAL A 43 -0.01 -8.66 -3.67
CA VAL A 43 -0.12 -9.48 -4.89
C VAL A 43 -0.18 -8.66 -6.18
N SER A 44 -0.77 -7.45 -6.13
CA SER A 44 -0.86 -6.51 -7.26
C SER A 44 0.12 -5.33 -7.16
N GLU A 45 0.98 -5.33 -6.17
CA GLU A 45 1.97 -4.30 -5.87
C GLU A 45 3.34 -4.65 -6.49
N PRO A 46 4.31 -3.72 -6.46
CA PRO A 46 5.67 -4.01 -6.91
C PRO A 46 6.28 -5.23 -6.21
N PRO A 47 7.17 -5.98 -6.86
CA PRO A 47 7.80 -7.17 -6.26
C PRO A 47 8.46 -6.90 -4.89
N ALA A 48 9.03 -5.72 -4.68
CA ALA A 48 9.64 -5.34 -3.41
C ALA A 48 8.63 -5.32 -2.24
N ALA A 49 7.35 -5.01 -2.50
CA ALA A 49 6.30 -5.00 -1.49
C ALA A 49 5.86 -6.41 -1.07
N ARG A 50 6.21 -7.45 -1.83
CA ARG A 50 5.85 -8.85 -1.57
C ARG A 50 6.80 -9.56 -0.59
N GLY A 51 7.78 -8.83 -0.08
CA GLY A 51 8.70 -9.30 0.93
C GLY A 51 8.06 -9.38 2.32
N ARG A 52 8.89 -9.20 3.34
CA ARG A 52 8.45 -9.20 4.73
C ARG A 52 9.00 -7.99 5.47
N GLY A 53 8.36 -7.67 6.60
CA GLY A 53 8.80 -6.64 7.52
C GLY A 53 8.65 -5.22 6.99
N ALA A 54 9.24 -4.26 7.69
CA ALA A 54 9.10 -2.83 7.42
C ALA A 54 9.52 -2.44 5.98
N ALA A 55 10.55 -3.09 5.43
CA ALA A 55 11.01 -2.81 4.06
C ALA A 55 9.95 -3.11 3.00
N ALA A 56 9.16 -4.19 3.16
CA ALA A 56 8.07 -4.52 2.24
C ALA A 56 6.91 -3.51 2.35
N PHE A 57 6.55 -3.11 3.57
CA PHE A 57 5.53 -2.08 3.80
C PHE A 57 5.98 -0.71 3.27
N LYS A 58 7.27 -0.38 3.42
CA LYS A 58 7.82 0.83 2.80
C LYS A 58 7.71 0.82 1.28
N ALA A 59 7.93 -0.32 0.65
CA ALA A 59 7.76 -0.44 -0.80
C ALA A 59 6.31 -0.19 -1.25
N THR A 60 5.30 -0.61 -0.46
CA THR A 60 3.90 -0.25 -0.65
C THR A 60 3.69 1.27 -0.50
N TYR A 61 4.24 1.87 0.57
CA TYR A 61 4.20 3.32 0.79
C TYR A 61 4.77 4.08 -0.42
N ASP A 62 6.00 3.77 -0.84
CA ASP A 62 6.67 4.43 -1.95
C ASP A 62 5.89 4.30 -3.27
N TRP A 63 5.30 3.11 -3.52
CA TRP A 63 4.48 2.86 -4.68
C TRP A 63 3.19 3.70 -4.71
N LEU A 64 2.50 3.83 -3.58
CA LEU A 64 1.31 4.67 -3.47
C LEU A 64 1.66 6.15 -3.64
N HIS A 65 2.69 6.63 -2.95
CA HIS A 65 3.11 8.03 -3.00
C HIS A 65 3.75 8.44 -4.33
N ALA A 66 4.25 7.48 -5.13
CA ALA A 66 4.70 7.75 -6.50
C ALA A 66 3.54 8.14 -7.44
N ALA A 67 2.31 7.72 -7.15
CA ALA A 67 1.15 7.96 -8.01
C ALA A 67 0.15 8.96 -7.43
N PHE A 68 0.08 9.05 -6.10
CA PHE A 68 -0.92 9.84 -5.38
C PHE A 68 -0.25 10.84 -4.43
N GLU A 69 -0.83 12.02 -4.33
CA GLU A 69 -0.47 13.02 -3.30
C GLU A 69 -1.61 13.20 -2.30
N GLY A 70 -1.30 13.78 -1.14
CA GLY A 70 -2.27 14.07 -0.08
C GLY A 70 -2.99 12.81 0.42
N LEU A 71 -2.28 11.67 0.41
CA LEU A 71 -2.80 10.44 0.98
C LEU A 71 -3.03 10.63 2.47
N ARG A 72 -4.25 10.31 2.92
CA ARG A 72 -4.60 10.30 4.34
C ARG A 72 -5.71 9.30 4.60
N TRP A 73 -5.69 8.72 5.80
CA TRP A 73 -6.67 7.74 6.26
C TRP A 73 -7.47 8.29 7.45
N GLU A 74 -8.72 8.61 7.20
CA GLU A 74 -9.64 9.03 8.25
C GLU A 74 -10.21 7.79 8.95
N VAL A 75 -9.75 7.49 10.16
CA VAL A 75 -10.23 6.36 10.95
C VAL A 75 -11.67 6.65 11.41
N ARG A 76 -12.60 5.76 11.08
CA ARG A 76 -14.03 5.84 11.41
C ARG A 76 -14.37 4.95 12.60
N GLU A 77 -13.91 3.72 12.57
CA GLU A 77 -14.21 2.70 13.58
C GLU A 77 -13.00 1.81 13.76
N LEU A 78 -12.84 1.31 14.97
CA LEU A 78 -11.80 0.38 15.33
C LEU A 78 -12.36 -0.62 16.34
N ALA A 79 -12.12 -1.91 16.10
CA ALA A 79 -12.47 -3.00 16.99
C ALA A 79 -11.31 -3.98 17.12
N ALA A 80 -11.19 -4.62 18.27
CA ALA A 80 -10.17 -5.65 18.48
C ALA A 80 -10.74 -6.84 19.26
N GLU A 81 -10.25 -8.03 18.90
CA GLU A 81 -10.52 -9.28 19.61
C GLU A 81 -9.21 -10.10 19.65
N GLY A 82 -8.65 -10.25 20.84
CA GLY A 82 -7.35 -10.90 21.01
C GLY A 82 -6.24 -10.16 20.28
N ASP A 83 -5.59 -10.84 19.35
CA ASP A 83 -4.52 -10.34 18.50
C ASP A 83 -5.03 -9.68 17.19
N LEU A 84 -6.31 -9.81 16.88
CA LEU A 84 -6.94 -9.29 15.68
C LEU A 84 -7.45 -7.87 15.93
N VAL A 85 -7.09 -6.94 15.04
CA VAL A 85 -7.59 -5.56 15.03
C VAL A 85 -8.16 -5.23 13.67
N VAL A 86 -9.35 -4.65 13.66
CA VAL A 86 -10.05 -4.20 12.45
C VAL A 86 -10.22 -2.69 12.50
N VAL A 87 -9.81 -2.01 11.43
CA VAL A 87 -9.89 -0.54 11.32
C VAL A 87 -10.66 -0.17 10.06
N ARG A 88 -11.85 0.42 10.24
CA ARG A 88 -12.63 0.99 9.13
C ARG A 88 -12.22 2.43 8.89
N THR A 89 -11.91 2.76 7.64
CA THR A 89 -11.36 4.07 7.27
C THR A 89 -12.01 4.64 6.02
N VAL A 90 -11.74 5.92 5.77
CA VAL A 90 -11.87 6.53 4.45
C VAL A 90 -10.49 6.99 4.01
N MET A 91 -9.98 6.39 2.95
CA MET A 91 -8.74 6.81 2.30
C MET A 91 -9.03 7.94 1.31
N HIS A 92 -8.26 9.01 1.41
CA HIS A 92 -8.31 10.16 0.50
C HIS A 92 -6.99 10.29 -0.25
N GLY A 93 -7.06 10.87 -1.45
CA GLY A 93 -5.87 11.19 -2.23
C GLY A 93 -6.21 11.85 -3.55
N ARG A 94 -5.19 12.32 -4.25
CA ARG A 94 -5.28 12.87 -5.60
C ARG A 94 -4.26 12.19 -6.50
N GLN A 95 -4.68 11.66 -7.64
CA GLN A 95 -3.76 11.02 -8.58
C GLN A 95 -2.98 12.09 -9.36
N VAL A 96 -1.66 12.12 -9.20
CA VAL A 96 -0.76 13.08 -9.85
C VAL A 96 0.16 12.44 -10.89
N ALA A 97 0.39 11.14 -10.79
CA ALA A 97 1.22 10.39 -11.73
C ALA A 97 0.53 9.07 -12.14
N PRO A 98 1.04 8.34 -13.16
CA PRO A 98 0.49 7.05 -13.54
C PRO A 98 0.56 6.04 -12.40
N PHE A 99 -0.57 5.40 -12.09
CA PHE A 99 -0.63 4.29 -11.14
C PHE A 99 -0.44 2.97 -11.87
N ALA A 100 0.49 2.16 -11.41
CA ALA A 100 0.84 0.89 -12.04
C ALA A 100 0.54 -0.28 -11.12
N THR A 101 -0.04 -1.37 -11.66
CA THR A 101 -0.20 -2.64 -10.96
C THR A 101 0.67 -3.71 -11.60
N TYR A 102 0.95 -4.77 -10.85
CA TYR A 102 1.87 -5.82 -11.23
C TYR A 102 1.19 -7.19 -11.18
N GLY A 103 1.58 -8.08 -12.10
CA GLY A 103 1.11 -9.46 -12.12
C GLY A 103 1.82 -10.35 -11.08
N PRO A 104 1.37 -11.61 -10.91
CA PRO A 104 2.03 -12.56 -10.01
C PRO A 104 3.51 -12.81 -10.36
N ASP A 105 3.86 -12.67 -11.64
CA ASP A 105 5.23 -12.77 -12.16
C ASP A 105 6.10 -11.52 -11.90
N GLY A 106 5.57 -10.51 -11.21
CA GLY A 106 6.22 -9.24 -10.92
C GLY A 106 6.30 -8.27 -12.10
N ARG A 107 5.73 -8.62 -13.25
CA ARG A 107 5.72 -7.75 -14.43
C ARG A 107 4.58 -6.75 -14.37
N LEU A 108 4.78 -5.62 -15.04
CA LEU A 108 3.79 -4.57 -15.18
C LEU A 108 2.51 -5.12 -15.84
N ALA A 109 1.41 -5.15 -15.08
CA ALA A 109 0.11 -5.66 -15.54
C ALA A 109 -0.72 -4.53 -16.16
N GLN A 110 -1.05 -3.50 -15.39
CA GLN A 110 -1.88 -2.38 -15.84
C GLN A 110 -1.24 -1.04 -15.47
N VAL A 111 -1.56 -0.01 -16.25
CA VAL A 111 -1.17 1.37 -15.97
C VAL A 111 -2.38 2.28 -16.17
N PHE A 112 -2.71 3.03 -15.14
CA PHE A 112 -3.79 3.99 -15.11
C PHE A 112 -3.20 5.40 -15.19
N ALA A 113 -3.34 6.05 -16.34
CA ALA A 113 -2.84 7.41 -16.52
C ALA A 113 -3.53 8.39 -15.57
N SER A 114 -2.77 9.34 -15.01
CA SER A 114 -3.33 10.40 -14.18
C SER A 114 -4.18 11.37 -15.02
N ASN A 115 -5.24 11.86 -14.41
CA ASN A 115 -6.04 12.98 -14.88
C ASN A 115 -6.20 14.07 -13.81
N GLY A 116 -5.45 13.98 -12.72
CA GLY A 116 -5.45 14.96 -11.62
C GLY A 116 -6.66 14.90 -10.70
N ARG A 117 -7.49 13.84 -10.80
CA ARG A 117 -8.69 13.68 -9.97
C ARG A 117 -8.36 13.21 -8.57
N SER A 118 -9.19 13.65 -7.61
CA SER A 118 -9.17 13.18 -6.23
C SER A 118 -10.17 12.05 -6.04
N PHE A 119 -9.96 11.29 -4.94
CA PHE A 119 -10.85 10.24 -4.51
C PHE A 119 -10.99 10.22 -2.99
N ALA A 120 -12.11 9.65 -2.54
CA ALA A 120 -12.37 9.29 -1.15
C ALA A 120 -13.11 7.95 -1.15
N ILE A 121 -12.46 6.89 -0.63
CA ILE A 121 -13.00 5.53 -0.66
C ILE A 121 -12.99 4.87 0.70
N SER A 122 -14.01 4.04 0.95
CA SER A 122 -14.07 3.23 2.15
C SER A 122 -13.09 2.05 2.06
N GLN A 123 -12.40 1.82 3.17
CA GLN A 123 -11.50 0.67 3.34
C GLN A 123 -11.71 0.06 4.72
N THR A 124 -11.44 -1.24 4.83
CA THR A 124 -11.36 -1.94 6.10
C THR A 124 -10.04 -2.69 6.15
N HIS A 125 -9.18 -2.28 7.07
CA HIS A 125 -7.89 -2.89 7.30
C HIS A 125 -7.99 -3.92 8.42
N TRP A 126 -7.33 -5.05 8.23
CA TRP A 126 -7.24 -6.16 9.16
C TRP A 126 -5.79 -6.35 9.54
N TYR A 127 -5.53 -6.35 10.84
CA TYR A 127 -4.19 -6.54 11.39
C TYR A 127 -4.19 -7.71 12.36
N ARG A 128 -3.15 -8.55 12.31
CA ARG A 128 -2.80 -9.44 13.42
C ARG A 128 -1.50 -8.96 14.06
N LEU A 129 -1.46 -9.05 15.38
CA LEU A 129 -0.31 -8.64 16.15
C LEU A 129 0.38 -9.84 16.78
N ALA A 130 1.72 -9.82 16.78
CA ALA A 130 2.58 -10.71 17.56
C ALA A 130 3.64 -9.88 18.26
N ASP A 131 3.91 -10.16 19.51
CA ASP A 131 4.90 -9.43 20.33
C ASP A 131 4.71 -7.90 20.31
N GLY A 132 3.44 -7.46 20.28
CA GLY A 132 3.09 -6.04 20.25
C GLY A 132 3.34 -5.34 18.91
N ARG A 133 3.56 -6.08 17.81
CA ARG A 133 3.83 -5.57 16.47
C ARG A 133 2.90 -6.21 15.45
N VAL A 134 2.67 -5.52 14.34
CA VAL A 134 1.92 -6.07 13.20
C VAL A 134 2.72 -7.22 12.57
N ILE A 135 2.15 -8.41 12.53
CA ILE A 135 2.71 -9.60 11.86
C ILE A 135 1.98 -9.91 10.55
N TRP A 136 0.78 -9.45 10.38
CA TRP A 136 -0.02 -9.67 9.18
C TRP A 136 -0.99 -8.51 8.94
N HIS A 137 -1.20 -8.16 7.67
CA HIS A 137 -2.13 -7.13 7.20
C HIS A 137 -2.88 -7.59 5.97
N ALA A 138 -4.17 -7.25 5.90
CA ALA A 138 -5.01 -7.34 4.72
C ALA A 138 -5.98 -6.15 4.66
N THR A 139 -6.54 -5.87 3.48
CA THR A 139 -7.47 -4.77 3.28
C THR A 139 -8.63 -5.16 2.37
N ASN A 140 -9.84 -4.76 2.73
CA ASN A 140 -10.98 -4.72 1.80
C ASN A 140 -11.19 -3.27 1.35
N ARG A 141 -11.21 -3.01 0.04
CA ARG A 141 -11.27 -1.67 -0.55
C ARG A 141 -12.40 -1.54 -1.56
N ASP A 142 -12.98 -0.34 -1.65
CA ASP A 142 -13.88 0.01 -2.75
C ASP A 142 -13.09 0.42 -4.00
N ASP A 143 -12.41 -0.55 -4.62
CA ASP A 143 -11.61 -0.32 -5.83
C ASP A 143 -12.46 0.15 -7.02
N LEU A 144 -13.70 -0.30 -7.12
CA LEU A 144 -14.61 0.15 -8.17
C LEU A 144 -15.03 1.61 -7.97
N GLY A 145 -15.32 2.00 -6.73
CA GLY A 145 -15.59 3.40 -6.38
C GLY A 145 -14.39 4.30 -6.67
N GLN A 146 -13.18 3.86 -6.33
CA GLN A 146 -11.95 4.56 -6.68
C GLN A 146 -11.79 4.73 -8.20
N ALA A 147 -11.94 3.63 -8.95
CA ALA A 147 -11.81 3.63 -10.39
C ALA A 147 -12.83 4.58 -11.08
N ARG A 148 -14.06 4.66 -10.57
CA ARG A 148 -15.09 5.60 -11.06
C ARG A 148 -14.72 7.05 -10.76
N GLN A 149 -14.30 7.36 -9.52
CA GLN A 149 -13.91 8.71 -9.11
C GLN A 149 -12.70 9.20 -9.90
N LEU A 150 -11.71 8.33 -10.13
CA LEU A 150 -10.51 8.62 -10.91
C LEU A 150 -10.76 8.56 -12.44
N GLY A 151 -11.98 8.16 -12.89
CA GLY A 151 -12.33 8.08 -14.31
C GLY A 151 -11.58 6.99 -15.07
N TRP A 152 -11.18 5.91 -14.39
CA TRP A 152 -10.60 4.73 -15.01
C TRP A 152 -11.69 3.83 -15.62
N VAL A 153 -12.91 3.89 -15.09
CA VAL A 153 -14.08 3.16 -15.60
C VAL A 153 -15.32 4.07 -15.67
N PRO A 154 -16.12 3.98 -16.77
CA PRO A 154 -15.77 3.35 -18.03
C PRO A 154 -14.59 4.08 -18.69
N PRO A 155 -13.63 3.36 -19.31
CA PRO A 155 -12.46 4.00 -19.90
C PRO A 155 -12.85 4.81 -21.13
N SER A 156 -12.49 6.11 -21.14
CA SER A 156 -12.64 6.93 -22.34
C SER A 156 -11.54 6.61 -23.37
N PRO A 157 -11.76 6.84 -24.70
CA PRO A 157 -10.71 6.66 -25.69
C PRO A 157 -9.42 7.43 -25.37
N ALA A 158 -9.54 8.67 -24.90
CA ALA A 158 -8.40 9.49 -24.48
C ALA A 158 -7.67 8.88 -23.27
N PHE A 159 -8.40 8.29 -22.32
CA PHE A 159 -7.79 7.59 -21.18
C PHE A 159 -7.00 6.37 -21.65
N LEU A 160 -7.54 5.55 -22.56
CA LEU A 160 -6.87 4.37 -23.11
C LEU A 160 -5.56 4.72 -23.82
N VAL A 161 -5.58 5.78 -24.65
CA VAL A 161 -4.37 6.25 -25.35
C VAL A 161 -3.30 6.72 -24.34
N ARG A 162 -3.67 7.55 -23.36
CA ARG A 162 -2.73 8.04 -22.33
C ARG A 162 -2.16 6.91 -21.49
N SER A 163 -2.98 5.96 -21.10
CA SER A 163 -2.56 4.79 -20.33
C SER A 163 -1.59 3.90 -21.13
N GLY A 164 -1.85 3.70 -22.42
CA GLY A 164 -0.95 3.00 -23.32
C GLY A 164 0.42 3.67 -23.45
N LEU A 165 0.44 5.00 -23.60
CA LEU A 165 1.68 5.78 -23.65
C LEU A 165 2.45 5.73 -22.32
N ALA A 166 1.76 5.87 -21.19
CA ALA A 166 2.35 5.78 -19.87
C ALA A 166 2.95 4.39 -19.62
N ARG A 167 2.23 3.31 -19.99
CA ARG A 167 2.73 1.93 -19.90
C ARG A 167 4.03 1.74 -20.69
N ARG A 168 4.11 2.27 -21.92
CA ARG A 168 5.33 2.19 -22.73
C ARG A 168 6.52 2.89 -22.07
N ARG A 169 6.29 4.06 -21.44
CA ARG A 169 7.34 4.82 -20.73
C ARG A 169 7.84 4.05 -19.51
N LEU A 170 6.95 3.55 -18.67
CA LEU A 170 7.28 2.79 -17.47
C LEU A 170 7.96 1.44 -17.81
N GLY A 171 7.49 0.74 -18.83
CA GLY A 171 8.10 -0.51 -19.29
C GLY A 171 9.52 -0.35 -19.85
N ARG A 172 9.87 0.86 -20.36
CA ARG A 172 11.23 1.18 -20.81
C ARG A 172 12.16 1.61 -19.67
N ALA A 173 11.60 2.22 -18.61
CA ALA A 173 12.36 2.69 -17.46
C ALA A 173 12.67 1.60 -16.43
N GLY A 174 11.95 0.48 -16.45
CA GLY A 174 11.93 -0.51 -15.37
C GLY A 174 12.12 -1.95 -15.81
N GLN A 175 13.11 -2.27 -16.65
CA GLN A 175 13.70 -3.62 -16.64
C GLN A 175 15.00 -3.57 -15.86
N PRO A 176 15.04 -3.99 -14.58
CA PRO A 176 16.31 -4.35 -13.97
C PRO A 176 16.87 -5.52 -14.76
N SER A 177 18.06 -5.38 -15.32
CA SER A 177 18.82 -6.44 -15.96
C SER A 177 19.06 -7.54 -14.93
N SER A 178 18.20 -8.56 -14.91
CA SER A 178 18.47 -9.80 -14.20
C SER A 178 19.48 -10.63 -14.97
N ILE A 179 20.75 -10.25 -14.88
CA ILE A 179 21.84 -11.17 -15.17
C ILE A 179 22.00 -12.02 -13.90
N VAL A 180 21.28 -13.12 -13.82
CA VAL A 180 21.63 -14.22 -12.92
C VAL A 180 22.72 -15.01 -13.66
N PRO A 181 23.97 -15.05 -13.15
CA PRO A 181 24.99 -15.91 -13.76
C PRO A 181 24.59 -17.38 -13.56
N PRO A 182 24.86 -18.26 -14.54
CA PRO A 182 24.53 -19.67 -14.42
C PRO A 182 25.34 -20.29 -13.27
N VAL A 183 24.65 -20.98 -12.37
CA VAL A 183 25.27 -21.84 -11.35
C VAL A 183 26.02 -22.93 -12.10
N ARG A 184 27.35 -22.96 -12.01
CA ARG A 184 28.17 -24.08 -12.44
C ARG A 184 27.96 -25.26 -11.48
N GLN A 185 27.57 -26.39 -12.02
CA GLN A 185 27.59 -27.71 -11.36
C GLN A 185 29.01 -28.14 -11.08
#